data_3de7e811d8d82b6aa0cef20e04a3fe96
#
_entry.id   3de7e811d8d82b6aa0cef20e04a3fe96
#
_cell.length_a   1.000
_cell.length_b   1.000
_cell.length_c   1.000
_cell.angle_alpha   90.00
_cell.angle_beta   90.00
_cell.angle_gamma   90.00
#
_symmetry.space_group_name_H-M   'P 1'
#
loop_
_entity.id
_entity.type
_entity.pdbx_description
1 polymer ?
#
loop_
_entity_poly.entity_id
_entity_poly.type
_entity_poly.pdbx_seq_one_letter_code
_entity_poly.pdbx_strand_id
1 'polypeptide(L)'
;MAADGTASPAPIETDALIVGGGPAGLFAVFELGLVDIRAHVVDILDKPGGQCAELYPEKPIYDIPGLPIVTGQGLTDALLAQVKPFGATFHWGQRVDALQRMEDGRFRVVTDIGTEFHAKVVVVAAGGGSFTPKRPPLNGIESYEGKSVFYSVRRMDDFRGKDVLVVGGGDSALDWTLNLQPVANSLTLLHRRDEFRGAPHSVEQMRALVAEGKISLLIGQMTGLDGDGSQLTSVAVKTKDGETRVAANRLMPFFGLTMKLGPVAEWGLNLHENLITVDTERFETSEPGIFAIGDINWYPGKLKLILSGFHEAALMSQAAYRIVYPGKKLLFQYTTSSSSLQKKLGVS
;
A
#
# COMPACT_ATOMS: atom_id res chain seq x y z
N MET A 1 -48.92 8.85 1.11
CA MET A 1 -47.64 8.76 1.87
C MET A 1 -46.60 9.39 0.97
N ALA A 2 -46.15 10.57 1.31
CA ALA A 2 -45.12 11.28 0.56
C ALA A 2 -43.78 10.61 0.80
N ALA A 3 -43.05 10.30 -0.27
CA ALA A 3 -41.68 9.83 -0.19
C ALA A 3 -40.84 10.97 0.40
N ASP A 4 -40.19 10.67 1.51
CA ASP A 4 -39.22 11.55 2.17
C ASP A 4 -38.00 11.67 1.25
N GLY A 5 -37.99 12.72 0.44
CA GLY A 5 -36.87 13.05 -0.43
C GLY A 5 -35.72 13.59 0.42
N THR A 6 -34.92 12.73 1.00
CA THR A 6 -33.63 13.13 1.53
C THR A 6 -32.77 13.62 0.38
N ALA A 7 -32.66 14.95 0.23
CA ALA A 7 -31.75 15.55 -0.75
C ALA A 7 -30.36 14.97 -0.54
N SER A 8 -29.74 14.45 -1.60
CA SER A 8 -28.35 14.02 -1.56
C SER A 8 -27.49 15.18 -0.99
N PRO A 9 -26.51 14.88 -0.13
CA PRO A 9 -25.63 15.91 0.40
C PRO A 9 -24.96 16.69 -0.75
N ALA A 10 -24.78 17.99 -0.57
CA ALA A 10 -24.13 18.82 -1.58
C ALA A 10 -22.72 18.30 -1.88
N PRO A 11 -22.26 18.38 -3.14
CA PRO A 11 -20.92 17.99 -3.53
C PRO A 11 -19.83 18.73 -2.73
N ILE A 12 -18.76 18.05 -2.42
CA ILE A 12 -17.59 18.61 -1.74
C ILE A 12 -16.69 19.28 -2.78
N GLU A 13 -16.57 20.60 -2.69
CA GLU A 13 -15.71 21.40 -3.56
C GLU A 13 -14.26 21.35 -3.07
N THR A 14 -13.30 20.98 -3.95
CA THR A 14 -11.88 20.94 -3.61
C THR A 14 -10.98 21.32 -4.77
N ASP A 15 -9.76 21.77 -4.49
CA ASP A 15 -8.77 22.01 -5.53
C ASP A 15 -8.22 20.68 -6.06
N ALA A 16 -7.87 19.74 -5.17
CA ALA A 16 -7.35 18.44 -5.54
C ALA A 16 -8.07 17.32 -4.78
N LEU A 17 -8.35 16.21 -5.46
CA LEU A 17 -8.76 14.97 -4.85
C LEU A 17 -7.67 13.92 -5.03
N ILE A 18 -7.15 13.38 -3.93
CA ILE A 18 -6.14 12.30 -3.93
C ILE A 18 -6.88 10.99 -3.67
N VAL A 19 -6.71 10.01 -4.57
CA VAL A 19 -7.25 8.66 -4.46
C VAL A 19 -6.15 7.73 -4.00
N GLY A 20 -6.16 7.38 -2.72
CA GLY A 20 -5.17 6.56 -2.03
C GLY A 20 -4.40 7.32 -0.96
N GLY A 21 -4.50 6.85 0.29
CA GLY A 21 -3.86 7.42 1.49
C GLY A 21 -2.60 6.66 1.93
N GLY A 22 -1.92 6.01 0.98
CA GLY A 22 -0.59 5.42 1.19
C GLY A 22 0.52 6.48 1.27
N PRO A 23 1.80 6.08 1.45
CA PRO A 23 2.90 7.03 1.61
C PRO A 23 2.99 8.09 0.50
N ALA A 24 2.83 7.71 -0.77
CA ALA A 24 2.86 8.66 -1.90
C ALA A 24 1.67 9.65 -1.85
N GLY A 25 0.46 9.16 -1.52
CA GLY A 25 -0.73 10.00 -1.40
C GLY A 25 -0.63 10.98 -0.22
N LEU A 26 -0.12 10.52 0.93
CA LEU A 26 0.13 11.39 2.08
C LEU A 26 1.18 12.46 1.73
N PHE A 27 2.28 12.07 1.09
CA PHE A 27 3.31 13.04 0.70
C PHE A 27 2.80 14.01 -0.39
N ALA A 28 1.87 13.59 -1.26
CA ALA A 28 1.22 14.49 -2.21
C ALA A 28 0.42 15.61 -1.51
N VAL A 29 -0.19 15.34 -0.35
CA VAL A 29 -0.82 16.39 0.47
C VAL A 29 0.19 17.46 0.86
N PHE A 30 1.41 17.06 1.28
CA PHE A 30 2.48 17.97 1.64
C PHE A 30 2.90 18.83 0.44
N GLU A 31 3.22 18.20 -0.68
CA GLU A 31 3.70 18.89 -1.89
C GLU A 31 2.65 19.83 -2.49
N LEU A 32 1.37 19.42 -2.53
CA LEU A 32 0.26 20.31 -2.94
C LEU A 32 0.08 21.47 -1.95
N GLY A 33 0.22 21.21 -0.66
CA GLY A 33 0.13 22.21 0.39
C GLY A 33 1.25 23.26 0.34
N LEU A 34 2.46 22.91 -0.16
CA LEU A 34 3.55 23.86 -0.38
C LEU A 34 3.20 24.89 -1.44
N VAL A 35 2.33 24.57 -2.39
CA VAL A 35 1.86 25.46 -3.46
C VAL A 35 0.42 25.93 -3.24
N ASP A 36 -0.05 25.93 -1.99
CA ASP A 36 -1.38 26.41 -1.55
C ASP A 36 -2.58 25.72 -2.23
N ILE A 37 -2.43 24.47 -2.67
CA ILE A 37 -3.51 23.64 -3.19
C ILE A 37 -4.11 22.83 -2.04
N ARG A 38 -5.41 22.99 -1.78
CA ARG A 38 -6.15 22.22 -0.79
C ARG A 38 -6.51 20.85 -1.35
N ALA A 39 -6.30 19.83 -0.55
CA ALA A 39 -6.57 18.46 -0.95
C ALA A 39 -7.56 17.74 -0.03
N HIS A 40 -8.41 16.92 -0.61
CA HIS A 40 -9.13 15.84 0.06
C HIS A 40 -8.48 14.51 -0.33
N VAL A 41 -8.43 13.57 0.60
CA VAL A 41 -7.89 12.22 0.38
C VAL A 41 -8.99 11.21 0.59
N VAL A 42 -9.19 10.32 -0.38
CA VAL A 42 -10.14 9.20 -0.28
C VAL A 42 -9.37 7.88 -0.33
N ASP A 43 -9.65 6.96 0.58
CA ASP A 43 -9.07 5.62 0.56
C ASP A 43 -10.12 4.57 0.91
N ILE A 44 -10.05 3.41 0.26
CA ILE A 44 -10.89 2.24 0.56
C ILE A 44 -10.57 1.64 1.92
N LEU A 45 -9.33 1.79 2.40
CA LEU A 45 -8.95 1.37 3.74
C LEU A 45 -9.55 2.32 4.79
N ASP A 46 -9.80 1.78 5.96
CA ASP A 46 -10.38 2.51 7.12
C ASP A 46 -9.35 3.35 7.89
N LYS A 47 -8.09 3.33 7.43
CA LYS A 47 -6.95 4.01 8.09
C LYS A 47 -5.89 4.46 7.07
N PRO A 48 -5.06 5.46 7.44
CA PRO A 48 -3.95 5.91 6.60
C PRO A 48 -2.80 4.90 6.51
N GLY A 49 -1.94 5.09 5.50
CA GLY A 49 -0.68 4.39 5.34
C GLY A 49 -0.66 3.31 4.26
N GLY A 50 -1.83 2.98 3.68
CA GLY A 50 -1.91 2.01 2.59
C GLY A 50 -1.28 0.67 2.94
N GLN A 51 -0.50 0.10 2.02
CA GLN A 51 0.16 -1.21 2.24
C GLN A 51 1.13 -1.21 3.43
N CYS A 52 1.79 -0.10 3.73
CA CYS A 52 2.73 -0.01 4.85
C CYS A 52 2.04 -0.26 6.19
N ALA A 53 0.90 0.37 6.42
CA ALA A 53 0.14 0.19 7.66
C ALA A 53 -0.73 -1.07 7.66
N GLU A 54 -1.15 -1.56 6.48
CA GLU A 54 -2.07 -2.70 6.38
C GLU A 54 -1.33 -4.06 6.37
N LEU A 55 -0.23 -4.17 5.63
CA LEU A 55 0.44 -5.45 5.41
C LEU A 55 1.67 -5.68 6.28
N TYR A 56 2.39 -4.60 6.64
CA TYR A 56 3.66 -4.71 7.35
C TYR A 56 3.98 -3.50 8.26
N PRO A 57 3.08 -3.13 9.20
CA PRO A 57 3.25 -1.96 10.05
C PRO A 57 4.52 -2.00 10.91
N GLU A 58 4.93 -3.17 11.37
CA GLU A 58 6.11 -3.36 12.22
C GLU A 58 7.38 -3.77 11.43
N LYS A 59 7.27 -3.96 10.11
CA LYS A 59 8.43 -4.30 9.27
C LYS A 59 9.35 -3.08 9.13
N PRO A 60 10.68 -3.24 9.34
CA PRO A 60 11.64 -2.18 9.10
C PRO A 60 11.79 -1.89 7.60
N ILE A 61 11.90 -0.60 7.28
CA ILE A 61 12.16 -0.05 5.96
C ILE A 61 13.48 0.70 6.06
N TYR A 62 14.38 0.50 5.10
CA TYR A 62 15.76 1.00 5.16
C TYR A 62 16.09 2.00 4.04
N ASP A 63 15.18 2.18 3.06
CA ASP A 63 15.40 2.96 1.84
C ASP A 63 14.62 4.28 1.81
N ILE A 64 14.28 4.81 2.99
CA ILE A 64 13.71 6.16 3.10
C ILE A 64 14.85 7.16 3.33
N PRO A 65 15.07 8.13 2.42
CA PRO A 65 16.16 9.09 2.55
C PRO A 65 16.14 9.84 3.89
N GLY A 66 17.29 9.87 4.55
CA GLY A 66 17.43 10.55 5.84
C GLY A 66 16.94 9.75 7.05
N LEU A 67 16.30 8.60 6.86
CA LEU A 67 15.88 7.69 7.93
C LEU A 67 16.62 6.35 7.77
N PRO A 68 17.67 6.08 8.57
CA PRO A 68 18.44 4.84 8.49
C PRO A 68 17.57 3.60 8.66
N ILE A 69 16.52 3.71 9.48
CA ILE A 69 15.51 2.69 9.74
C ILE A 69 14.21 3.36 10.17
N VAL A 70 13.10 2.90 9.65
CA VAL A 70 11.75 3.29 10.09
C VAL A 70 10.81 2.10 9.87
N THR A 71 9.81 1.91 10.74
CA THR A 71 8.79 0.88 10.49
C THR A 71 7.72 1.39 9.53
N GLY A 72 6.93 0.50 8.93
CA GLY A 72 5.81 0.88 8.06
C GLY A 72 4.81 1.82 8.77
N GLN A 73 4.48 1.53 10.04
CA GLN A 73 3.64 2.41 10.86
C GLN A 73 4.37 3.72 11.20
N GLY A 74 5.63 3.64 11.61
CA GLY A 74 6.43 4.84 11.95
C GLY A 74 6.56 5.81 10.78
N LEU A 75 6.71 5.32 9.55
CA LEU A 75 6.71 6.16 8.35
C LEU A 75 5.33 6.81 8.15
N THR A 76 4.25 6.05 8.32
CA THR A 76 2.88 6.58 8.22
C THR A 76 2.63 7.70 9.23
N ASP A 77 3.03 7.50 10.49
CA ASP A 77 2.88 8.48 11.56
C ASP A 77 3.70 9.75 11.29
N ALA A 78 4.92 9.61 10.80
CA ALA A 78 5.77 10.73 10.41
C ALA A 78 5.17 11.55 9.26
N LEU A 79 4.64 10.88 8.22
CA LEU A 79 3.96 11.55 7.11
C LEU A 79 2.68 12.26 7.58
N LEU A 80 1.86 11.65 8.44
CA LEU A 80 0.68 12.29 9.01
C LEU A 80 1.03 13.55 9.82
N ALA A 81 2.10 13.49 10.61
CA ALA A 81 2.59 14.67 11.34
C ALA A 81 3.05 15.77 10.36
N GLN A 82 3.73 15.39 9.26
CA GLN A 82 4.21 16.32 8.25
C GLN A 82 3.07 17.01 7.48
N VAL A 83 1.96 16.33 7.20
CA VAL A 83 0.83 16.89 6.44
C VAL A 83 -0.18 17.63 7.31
N LYS A 84 -0.17 17.45 8.61
CA LYS A 84 -1.10 18.07 9.57
C LYS A 84 -1.27 19.59 9.39
N PRO A 85 -0.20 20.38 9.16
CA PRO A 85 -0.30 21.84 9.01
C PRO A 85 -1.08 22.30 7.77
N PHE A 86 -1.30 21.42 6.79
CA PHE A 86 -1.97 21.76 5.54
C PHE A 86 -3.49 21.51 5.56
N GLY A 87 -4.02 20.92 6.65
CA GLY A 87 -5.46 20.82 6.89
C GLY A 87 -6.23 20.01 5.86
N ALA A 88 -5.60 18.98 5.26
CA ALA A 88 -6.30 18.08 4.36
C ALA A 88 -7.42 17.31 5.09
N THR A 89 -8.50 17.02 4.38
CA THR A 89 -9.61 16.21 4.89
C THR A 89 -9.49 14.80 4.35
N PHE A 90 -9.62 13.81 5.22
CA PHE A 90 -9.49 12.40 4.89
C PHE A 90 -10.85 11.70 4.94
N HIS A 91 -11.13 10.87 3.93
CA HIS A 91 -12.34 10.07 3.77
C HIS A 91 -11.94 8.60 3.67
N TRP A 92 -11.93 7.93 4.81
CA TRP A 92 -11.54 6.53 4.94
C TRP A 92 -12.72 5.59 4.71
N GLY A 93 -12.44 4.35 4.29
CA GLY A 93 -13.45 3.31 4.07
C GLY A 93 -14.34 3.59 2.86
N GLN A 94 -13.87 4.36 1.87
CA GLN A 94 -14.61 4.72 0.68
C GLN A 94 -13.82 4.42 -0.58
N ARG A 95 -14.42 3.71 -1.52
CA ARG A 95 -13.84 3.46 -2.83
C ARG A 95 -14.35 4.48 -3.84
N VAL A 96 -13.45 5.07 -4.62
CA VAL A 96 -13.86 5.90 -5.76
C VAL A 96 -14.35 4.99 -6.88
N ASP A 97 -15.61 5.12 -7.27
CA ASP A 97 -16.26 4.30 -8.30
C ASP A 97 -16.34 5.03 -9.65
N ALA A 98 -16.72 6.30 -9.65
CA ALA A 98 -16.92 7.03 -10.88
C ALA A 98 -16.08 8.32 -10.91
N LEU A 99 -15.53 8.61 -12.10
CA LEU A 99 -14.84 9.85 -12.42
C LEU A 99 -15.32 10.34 -13.77
N GLN A 100 -15.76 11.59 -13.85
CA GLN A 100 -16.27 12.23 -15.07
C GLN A 100 -15.77 13.66 -15.14
N ARG A 101 -15.36 14.10 -16.34
CA ARG A 101 -15.06 15.52 -16.60
C ARG A 101 -16.35 16.30 -16.75
N MET A 102 -16.46 17.44 -16.06
CA MET A 102 -17.57 18.36 -16.13
C MET A 102 -17.37 19.39 -17.26
N GLU A 103 -18.45 20.08 -17.66
CA GLU A 103 -18.40 21.12 -18.71
C GLU A 103 -17.48 22.30 -18.35
N ASP A 104 -17.33 22.60 -17.06
CA ASP A 104 -16.44 23.65 -16.57
C ASP A 104 -14.97 23.22 -16.43
N GLY A 105 -14.64 22.00 -16.87
CA GLY A 105 -13.30 21.43 -16.88
C GLY A 105 -12.89 20.73 -15.58
N ARG A 106 -13.68 20.85 -14.50
CA ARG A 106 -13.47 20.12 -13.25
C ARG A 106 -13.85 18.65 -13.39
N PHE A 107 -13.59 17.87 -12.35
CA PHE A 107 -13.94 16.46 -12.27
C PHE A 107 -15.02 16.23 -11.22
N ARG A 108 -16.09 15.56 -11.61
CA ARG A 108 -17.05 14.95 -10.72
C ARG A 108 -16.55 13.57 -10.35
N VAL A 109 -16.36 13.32 -9.05
CA VAL A 109 -15.88 12.03 -8.53
C VAL A 109 -16.87 11.53 -7.49
N VAL A 110 -17.29 10.27 -7.60
CA VAL A 110 -18.30 9.68 -6.71
C VAL A 110 -17.74 8.39 -6.09
N THR A 111 -17.94 8.21 -4.79
CA THR A 111 -17.56 7.02 -4.05
C THR A 111 -18.69 5.98 -4.02
N ASP A 112 -18.35 4.75 -3.65
CA ASP A 112 -19.27 3.61 -3.48
C ASP A 112 -20.38 3.85 -2.43
N ILE A 113 -20.17 4.77 -1.50
CA ILE A 113 -21.17 5.19 -0.51
C ILE A 113 -21.90 6.49 -0.88
N GLY A 114 -21.66 7.00 -2.10
CA GLY A 114 -22.36 8.19 -2.63
C GLY A 114 -21.77 9.52 -2.23
N THR A 115 -20.60 9.60 -1.63
CA THR A 115 -19.88 10.88 -1.42
C THR A 115 -19.46 11.42 -2.78
N GLU A 116 -19.84 12.67 -3.08
CA GLU A 116 -19.53 13.35 -4.34
C GLU A 116 -18.55 14.50 -4.13
N PHE A 117 -17.52 14.55 -4.98
CA PHE A 117 -16.52 15.62 -5.00
C PHE A 117 -16.51 16.31 -6.36
N HIS A 118 -16.30 17.62 -6.33
CA HIS A 118 -15.97 18.42 -7.52
C HIS A 118 -14.53 18.94 -7.36
N ALA A 119 -13.60 18.37 -8.09
CA ALA A 119 -12.18 18.66 -7.99
C ALA A 119 -11.64 19.32 -9.27
N LYS A 120 -10.68 20.26 -9.15
CA LYS A 120 -9.98 20.83 -10.30
C LYS A 120 -8.96 19.86 -10.88
N VAL A 121 -8.32 19.06 -10.02
CA VAL A 121 -7.38 18.01 -10.41
C VAL A 121 -7.63 16.74 -9.57
N VAL A 122 -7.29 15.58 -10.15
CA VAL A 122 -7.37 14.29 -9.48
C VAL A 122 -5.98 13.64 -9.48
N VAL A 123 -5.55 13.14 -8.33
CA VAL A 123 -4.26 12.46 -8.16
C VAL A 123 -4.52 11.00 -7.78
N VAL A 124 -4.18 10.07 -8.65
CA VAL A 124 -4.31 8.63 -8.39
C VAL A 124 -3.03 8.14 -7.72
N ALA A 125 -3.12 7.85 -6.42
CA ALA A 125 -2.03 7.34 -5.58
C ALA A 125 -2.41 5.98 -4.95
N ALA A 126 -3.20 5.18 -5.68
CA ALA A 126 -3.87 3.98 -5.19
C ALA A 126 -2.94 2.73 -5.09
N GLY A 127 -1.62 2.91 -5.19
CA GLY A 127 -0.64 1.83 -5.09
C GLY A 127 -0.87 0.76 -6.15
N GLY A 128 -1.07 -0.49 -5.77
CA GLY A 128 -1.44 -1.57 -6.69
C GLY A 128 -2.96 -1.69 -6.93
N GLY A 129 -3.75 -0.69 -6.55
CA GLY A 129 -5.20 -0.82 -6.48
C GLY A 129 -5.64 -1.61 -5.25
N SER A 130 -6.83 -2.19 -5.29
CA SER A 130 -7.22 -3.14 -4.25
C SER A 130 -6.38 -4.41 -4.35
N PHE A 131 -5.86 -4.88 -3.24
CA PHE A 131 -5.03 -6.09 -3.20
C PHE A 131 -5.71 -7.19 -2.40
N THR A 132 -5.61 -8.41 -2.91
CA THR A 132 -6.08 -9.61 -2.24
C THR A 132 -4.95 -10.62 -2.21
N PRO A 133 -4.59 -11.18 -1.05
CA PRO A 133 -3.61 -12.25 -0.98
C PRO A 133 -4.04 -13.45 -1.83
N LYS A 134 -3.08 -14.04 -2.55
CA LYS A 134 -3.32 -15.29 -3.27
C LYS A 134 -3.46 -16.42 -2.27
N ARG A 135 -4.67 -16.92 -2.15
CA ARG A 135 -5.02 -18.03 -1.27
C ARG A 135 -4.42 -19.33 -1.81
N PRO A 136 -3.78 -20.16 -0.95
CA PRO A 136 -3.43 -21.52 -1.32
C PRO A 136 -4.66 -22.34 -1.72
N PRO A 137 -4.57 -23.22 -2.72
CA PRO A 137 -5.67 -24.08 -3.12
C PRO A 137 -5.83 -25.28 -2.16
N LEU A 138 -6.12 -24.99 -0.90
CA LEU A 138 -6.33 -25.99 0.16
C LEU A 138 -7.77 -25.93 0.64
N ASN A 139 -8.45 -27.09 0.68
CA ASN A 139 -9.81 -27.19 1.15
C ASN A 139 -9.91 -26.78 2.64
N GLY A 140 -10.90 -25.93 2.94
CA GLY A 140 -11.20 -25.50 4.30
C GLY A 140 -10.27 -24.45 4.89
N ILE A 141 -9.34 -23.90 4.12
CA ILE A 141 -8.40 -22.87 4.61
C ILE A 141 -9.14 -21.61 5.12
N GLU A 142 -10.30 -21.30 4.54
CA GLU A 142 -11.13 -20.16 4.90
C GLU A 142 -11.51 -20.14 6.38
N SER A 143 -11.76 -21.29 6.96
CA SER A 143 -12.16 -21.40 8.37
C SER A 143 -11.04 -21.01 9.36
N TYR A 144 -9.79 -21.08 8.91
CA TYR A 144 -8.59 -20.72 9.69
C TYR A 144 -8.12 -19.27 9.47
N GLU A 145 -8.63 -18.59 8.43
CA GLU A 145 -8.21 -17.21 8.11
C GLU A 145 -8.51 -16.24 9.26
N GLY A 146 -7.53 -15.38 9.57
CA GLY A 146 -7.59 -14.45 10.69
C GLY A 146 -7.43 -15.07 12.09
N LYS A 147 -7.32 -16.41 12.20
CA LYS A 147 -7.17 -17.14 13.48
C LYS A 147 -5.83 -17.89 13.55
N SER A 148 -5.55 -18.68 12.52
CA SER A 148 -4.32 -19.48 12.38
C SER A 148 -3.62 -19.27 11.05
N VAL A 149 -4.34 -18.80 10.01
CA VAL A 149 -3.80 -18.46 8.69
C VAL A 149 -3.78 -16.94 8.53
N PHE A 150 -2.60 -16.39 8.26
CA PHE A 150 -2.38 -14.95 8.15
C PHE A 150 -1.61 -14.63 6.86
N TYR A 151 -2.08 -13.64 6.11
CA TYR A 151 -1.44 -13.17 4.87
C TYR A 151 -0.60 -11.91 5.08
N SER A 152 -0.61 -11.36 6.30
CA SER A 152 0.16 -10.19 6.72
C SER A 152 0.50 -10.30 8.21
N VAL A 153 1.52 -9.60 8.66
CA VAL A 153 1.88 -9.48 10.07
C VAL A 153 1.55 -8.08 10.53
N ARG A 154 0.42 -7.91 11.17
CA ARG A 154 0.04 -6.62 11.76
C ARG A 154 0.68 -6.40 13.13
N ARG A 155 0.93 -7.47 13.87
CA ARG A 155 1.59 -7.47 15.19
C ARG A 155 2.49 -8.69 15.31
N MET A 156 3.77 -8.49 15.54
CA MET A 156 4.72 -9.60 15.73
C MET A 156 4.42 -10.40 16.99
N ASP A 157 3.86 -9.76 18.00
CA ASP A 157 3.46 -10.42 19.27
C ASP A 157 2.40 -11.53 19.10
N ASP A 158 1.58 -11.48 18.06
CA ASP A 158 0.59 -12.54 17.75
C ASP A 158 1.27 -13.88 17.36
N PHE A 159 2.56 -13.81 17.07
CA PHE A 159 3.40 -14.95 16.71
C PHE A 159 4.37 -15.38 17.82
N ARG A 160 4.42 -14.63 18.92
CA ARG A 160 5.31 -14.93 20.06
C ARG A 160 5.00 -16.28 20.67
N GLY A 161 6.03 -17.13 20.76
CA GLY A 161 5.92 -18.49 21.32
C GLY A 161 5.04 -19.43 20.48
N LYS A 162 4.79 -19.12 19.20
CA LYS A 162 4.01 -19.95 18.27
C LYS A 162 4.90 -20.78 17.38
N ASP A 163 4.35 -21.91 16.92
CA ASP A 163 4.96 -22.71 15.86
C ASP A 163 4.51 -22.15 14.51
N VAL A 164 5.44 -21.52 13.81
CA VAL A 164 5.17 -20.72 12.62
C VAL A 164 5.64 -21.47 11.37
N LEU A 165 4.74 -21.65 10.41
CA LEU A 165 5.06 -22.13 9.07
C LEU A 165 4.92 -20.98 8.07
N VAL A 166 6.05 -20.49 7.57
CA VAL A 166 6.11 -19.51 6.47
C VAL A 166 6.20 -20.24 5.15
N VAL A 167 5.38 -19.89 4.17
CA VAL A 167 5.35 -20.55 2.86
C VAL A 167 5.57 -19.55 1.75
N GLY A 168 6.67 -19.72 1.01
CA GLY A 168 7.05 -18.84 -0.09
C GLY A 168 8.54 -18.81 -0.34
N GLY A 169 8.97 -18.10 -1.38
CA GLY A 169 10.40 -17.98 -1.74
C GLY A 169 10.75 -16.62 -2.32
N GLY A 170 9.92 -15.62 -2.14
CA GLY A 170 10.17 -14.21 -2.46
C GLY A 170 10.50 -13.38 -1.22
N ASP A 171 10.73 -12.08 -1.42
CA ASP A 171 11.15 -11.16 -0.35
C ASP A 171 10.24 -11.22 0.89
N SER A 172 8.91 -11.17 0.71
CA SER A 172 7.98 -11.22 1.85
C SER A 172 8.14 -12.47 2.70
N ALA A 173 8.35 -13.65 2.09
CA ALA A 173 8.55 -14.89 2.84
C ALA A 173 9.87 -14.89 3.59
N LEU A 174 10.95 -14.43 2.96
CA LEU A 174 12.27 -14.35 3.58
C LEU A 174 12.29 -13.31 4.70
N ASP A 175 11.77 -12.12 4.45
CA ASP A 175 11.71 -11.04 5.44
C ASP A 175 10.95 -11.48 6.70
N TRP A 176 9.77 -12.08 6.54
CA TRP A 176 9.01 -12.55 7.69
C TRP A 176 9.64 -13.78 8.37
N THR A 177 10.34 -14.63 7.63
CA THR A 177 11.16 -15.70 8.23
C THR A 177 12.22 -15.11 9.17
N LEU A 178 12.95 -14.09 8.70
CA LEU A 178 14.00 -13.44 9.47
C LEU A 178 13.44 -12.63 10.68
N ASN A 179 12.37 -11.89 10.48
CA ASN A 179 11.80 -11.04 11.53
C ASN A 179 11.04 -11.83 12.61
N LEU A 180 10.39 -12.94 12.26
CA LEU A 180 9.63 -13.75 13.23
C LEU A 180 10.49 -14.78 13.95
N GLN A 181 11.65 -15.15 13.41
CA GLN A 181 12.55 -16.13 14.03
C GLN A 181 12.85 -15.82 15.51
N PRO A 182 13.16 -14.58 15.93
CA PRO A 182 13.48 -14.29 17.31
C PRO A 182 12.30 -14.38 18.29
N VAL A 183 11.06 -14.36 17.79
CA VAL A 183 9.86 -14.34 18.63
C VAL A 183 9.07 -15.65 18.60
N ALA A 184 9.16 -16.43 17.54
CA ALA A 184 8.50 -17.73 17.39
C ALA A 184 9.07 -18.78 18.33
N ASN A 185 8.27 -19.77 18.75
CA ASN A 185 8.76 -20.99 19.42
C ASN A 185 9.54 -21.87 18.44
N SER A 186 8.98 -22.09 17.27
CA SER A 186 9.65 -22.76 16.15
C SER A 186 9.25 -22.07 14.85
N LEU A 187 10.16 -22.09 13.86
CA LEU A 187 9.88 -21.53 12.54
C LEU A 187 10.36 -22.47 11.45
N THR A 188 9.45 -22.81 10.55
CA THR A 188 9.74 -23.57 9.34
C THR A 188 9.47 -22.71 8.11
N LEU A 189 10.45 -22.59 7.22
CA LEU A 189 10.25 -22.02 5.89
C LEU A 189 9.99 -23.15 4.90
N LEU A 190 8.83 -23.15 4.26
CA LEU A 190 8.45 -24.12 3.23
C LEU A 190 8.50 -23.45 1.86
N HIS A 191 9.26 -24.04 0.95
CA HIS A 191 9.26 -23.60 -0.45
C HIS A 191 9.23 -24.80 -1.40
N ARG A 192 8.62 -24.61 -2.58
CA ARG A 192 8.43 -25.68 -3.56
C ARG A 192 9.73 -26.15 -4.24
N ARG A 193 10.81 -25.36 -4.15
CA ARG A 193 12.13 -25.64 -4.75
C ARG A 193 13.23 -24.94 -3.97
N ASP A 194 14.45 -25.39 -4.11
CA ASP A 194 15.60 -24.81 -3.40
C ASP A 194 16.24 -23.62 -4.13
N GLU A 195 15.39 -22.81 -4.77
CA GLU A 195 15.75 -21.57 -5.47
C GLU A 195 14.84 -20.44 -5.00
N PHE A 196 15.43 -19.40 -4.44
CA PHE A 196 14.73 -18.26 -3.87
C PHE A 196 14.82 -17.03 -4.80
N ARG A 197 13.73 -16.26 -4.89
CA ARG A 197 13.66 -15.03 -5.69
C ARG A 197 13.79 -13.76 -4.87
N GLY A 198 13.98 -13.88 -3.57
CA GLY A 198 14.21 -12.73 -2.70
C GLY A 198 15.63 -12.20 -2.80
N ALA A 199 15.90 -11.08 -2.12
CA ALA A 199 17.20 -10.42 -2.11
C ALA A 199 18.31 -11.40 -1.69
N PRO A 200 19.48 -11.41 -2.39
CA PRO A 200 20.56 -12.35 -2.10
C PRO A 200 21.00 -12.34 -0.63
N HIS A 201 21.07 -11.17 -0.03
CA HIS A 201 21.42 -11.02 1.38
C HIS A 201 20.41 -11.70 2.33
N SER A 202 19.10 -11.56 2.06
CA SER A 202 18.06 -12.22 2.86
C SER A 202 18.12 -13.74 2.71
N VAL A 203 18.47 -14.24 1.51
CA VAL A 203 18.68 -15.67 1.26
C VAL A 203 19.88 -16.18 2.07
N GLU A 204 21.01 -15.45 2.08
CA GLU A 204 22.21 -15.78 2.84
C GLU A 204 21.92 -15.85 4.34
N GLN A 205 21.25 -14.83 4.90
CA GLN A 205 20.86 -14.81 6.31
C GLN A 205 19.94 -15.98 6.67
N MET A 206 18.95 -16.28 5.85
CA MET A 206 18.05 -17.43 6.04
C MET A 206 18.84 -18.74 6.06
N ARG A 207 19.76 -18.93 5.12
CA ARG A 207 20.62 -20.13 5.06
C ARG A 207 21.51 -20.27 6.29
N ALA A 208 22.06 -19.17 6.81
CA ALA A 208 22.83 -19.18 8.04
C ALA A 208 21.98 -19.65 9.23
N LEU A 209 20.76 -19.15 9.37
CA LEU A 209 19.83 -19.59 10.42
C LEU A 209 19.45 -21.07 10.30
N VAL A 210 19.33 -21.60 9.09
CA VAL A 210 19.13 -23.04 8.85
C VAL A 210 20.35 -23.83 9.32
N ALA A 211 21.56 -23.39 8.95
CA ALA A 211 22.81 -24.07 9.34
C ALA A 211 23.02 -24.04 10.87
N GLU A 212 22.56 -23.00 11.54
CA GLU A 212 22.60 -22.87 13.01
C GLU A 212 21.48 -23.65 13.72
N GLY A 213 20.56 -24.28 12.97
CA GLY A 213 19.40 -24.99 13.52
C GLY A 213 18.35 -24.10 14.18
N LYS A 214 18.37 -22.77 13.90
CA LYS A 214 17.41 -21.79 14.43
C LYS A 214 16.10 -21.77 13.69
N ILE A 215 16.08 -22.19 12.42
CA ILE A 215 14.90 -22.43 11.60
C ILE A 215 15.04 -23.72 10.83
N SER A 216 13.90 -24.27 10.40
CA SER A 216 13.86 -25.42 9.48
C SER A 216 13.55 -24.95 8.07
N LEU A 217 14.28 -25.48 7.08
CA LEU A 217 13.94 -25.31 5.67
C LEU A 217 13.39 -26.62 5.12
N LEU A 218 12.19 -26.58 4.57
CA LEU A 218 11.55 -27.74 3.96
C LEU A 218 11.25 -27.46 2.48
N ILE A 219 11.68 -28.36 1.61
CA ILE A 219 11.39 -28.28 0.18
C ILE A 219 10.20 -29.20 -0.12
N GLY A 220 9.05 -28.57 -0.49
CA GLY A 220 7.81 -29.32 -0.72
C GLY A 220 6.62 -28.41 -1.01
N GLN A 221 5.45 -29.00 -0.99
CA GLN A 221 4.18 -28.31 -1.23
C GLN A 221 3.16 -28.72 -0.16
N MET A 222 2.38 -27.75 0.31
CA MET A 222 1.24 -28.03 1.19
C MET A 222 0.19 -28.86 0.48
N THR A 223 -0.34 -29.88 1.17
CA THR A 223 -1.39 -30.78 0.65
C THR A 223 -2.64 -30.80 1.51
N GLY A 224 -2.55 -30.38 2.78
CA GLY A 224 -3.68 -30.39 3.69
C GLY A 224 -3.42 -29.59 4.96
N LEU A 225 -4.50 -29.38 5.72
CA LEU A 225 -4.53 -28.68 6.99
C LEU A 225 -5.16 -29.59 8.04
N ASP A 226 -4.54 -29.71 9.20
CA ASP A 226 -5.07 -30.46 10.34
C ASP A 226 -5.41 -29.47 11.49
N GLY A 227 -6.56 -29.63 12.09
CA GLY A 227 -7.04 -28.78 13.16
C GLY A 227 -8.54 -28.92 13.37
N ASP A 228 -9.13 -28.04 14.17
CA ASP A 228 -10.55 -28.06 14.51
C ASP A 228 -11.44 -27.12 13.66
N GLY A 229 -10.87 -26.54 12.59
CA GLY A 229 -11.53 -25.53 11.74
C GLY A 229 -11.39 -24.11 12.28
N SER A 230 -10.70 -23.91 13.39
CA SER A 230 -10.36 -22.61 13.97
C SER A 230 -8.88 -22.54 14.32
N GLN A 231 -8.40 -23.54 15.05
CA GLN A 231 -7.00 -23.65 15.47
C GLN A 231 -6.32 -24.72 14.61
N LEU A 232 -5.25 -24.28 13.92
CA LEU A 232 -4.38 -25.18 13.18
C LEU A 232 -3.42 -25.88 14.13
N THR A 233 -3.17 -27.18 13.93
CA THR A 233 -2.22 -27.96 14.69
C THR A 233 -1.04 -28.42 13.84
N SER A 234 -1.27 -28.75 12.57
CA SER A 234 -0.22 -29.13 11.63
C SER A 234 -0.65 -28.86 10.19
N VAL A 235 0.34 -28.88 9.30
CA VAL A 235 0.16 -28.79 7.84
C VAL A 235 0.77 -30.03 7.20
N ALA A 236 -0.01 -30.72 6.37
CA ALA A 236 0.50 -31.83 5.55
C ALA A 236 1.31 -31.26 4.38
N VAL A 237 2.50 -31.82 4.17
CA VAL A 237 3.45 -31.35 3.16
C VAL A 237 3.95 -32.55 2.37
N LYS A 238 3.85 -32.48 1.05
CA LYS A 238 4.46 -33.44 0.12
C LYS A 238 5.86 -32.98 -0.23
N THR A 239 6.85 -33.80 0.11
CA THR A 239 8.27 -33.62 -0.25
C THR A 239 8.68 -34.66 -1.30
N LYS A 240 9.94 -34.60 -1.73
CA LYS A 240 10.53 -35.64 -2.58
C LYS A 240 10.59 -37.00 -1.90
N ASP A 241 10.67 -37.01 -0.56
CA ASP A 241 10.83 -38.22 0.25
C ASP A 241 9.49 -38.80 0.73
N GLY A 242 8.38 -38.17 0.36
CA GLY A 242 7.03 -38.56 0.73
C GLY A 242 6.22 -37.46 1.42
N GLU A 243 5.13 -37.85 2.01
CA GLU A 243 4.27 -36.93 2.76
C GLU A 243 4.73 -36.84 4.23
N THR A 244 4.79 -35.63 4.77
CA THR A 244 5.15 -35.36 6.15
C THR A 244 4.18 -34.34 6.75
N ARG A 245 4.18 -34.18 8.08
CA ARG A 245 3.39 -33.18 8.81
C ARG A 245 4.32 -32.22 9.51
N VAL A 246 4.07 -30.92 9.31
CA VAL A 246 4.79 -29.84 9.98
C VAL A 246 3.88 -29.28 11.05
N ALA A 247 4.30 -29.34 12.31
CA ALA A 247 3.58 -28.72 13.42
C ALA A 247 3.53 -27.20 13.18
N ALA A 248 2.33 -26.63 13.17
CA ALA A 248 2.14 -25.20 12.97
C ALA A 248 0.79 -24.78 13.55
N ASN A 249 0.81 -23.76 14.39
CA ASN A 249 -0.39 -23.08 14.83
C ASN A 249 -0.53 -21.67 14.24
N ARG A 250 0.46 -21.28 13.42
CA ARG A 250 0.44 -20.07 12.57
C ARG A 250 0.97 -20.44 11.18
N LEU A 251 0.13 -20.27 10.17
CA LEU A 251 0.47 -20.48 8.78
C LEU A 251 0.49 -19.15 8.04
N MET A 252 1.56 -18.85 7.35
CA MET A 252 1.77 -17.60 6.60
C MET A 252 2.09 -17.88 5.13
N PRO A 253 1.09 -17.97 4.26
CA PRO A 253 1.30 -18.23 2.84
C PRO A 253 1.58 -16.93 2.08
N PHE A 254 2.81 -16.71 1.65
CA PHE A 254 3.24 -15.58 0.82
C PHE A 254 3.33 -15.97 -0.66
N PHE A 255 2.17 -16.12 -1.28
CA PHE A 255 2.06 -16.49 -2.72
C PHE A 255 1.93 -15.27 -3.63
N GLY A 256 2.10 -14.07 -3.07
CA GLY A 256 1.91 -12.78 -3.72
C GLY A 256 0.49 -12.27 -3.60
N LEU A 257 0.30 -11.08 -4.14
CA LEU A 257 -0.98 -10.39 -4.14
C LEU A 257 -1.60 -10.43 -5.54
N THR A 258 -2.92 -10.52 -5.59
CA THR A 258 -3.67 -10.16 -6.80
C THR A 258 -4.00 -8.69 -6.69
N MET A 259 -3.49 -7.91 -7.61
CA MET A 259 -3.75 -6.48 -7.73
C MET A 259 -4.88 -6.26 -8.71
N LYS A 260 -5.83 -5.42 -8.35
CA LYS A 260 -6.95 -5.03 -9.22
C LYS A 260 -7.07 -3.52 -9.21
N LEU A 261 -7.01 -2.91 -10.39
CA LEU A 261 -7.24 -1.46 -10.54
C LEU A 261 -8.67 -1.07 -10.11
N GLY A 262 -9.60 -2.04 -10.16
CA GLY A 262 -11.01 -1.75 -9.90
C GLY A 262 -11.56 -0.73 -10.88
N PRO A 263 -12.43 0.20 -10.42
CA PRO A 263 -13.04 1.21 -11.27
C PRO A 263 -12.06 2.11 -12.03
N VAL A 264 -10.83 2.29 -11.51
CA VAL A 264 -9.79 3.09 -12.17
C VAL A 264 -9.47 2.58 -13.58
N ALA A 265 -9.63 1.27 -13.83
CA ALA A 265 -9.43 0.68 -15.15
C ALA A 265 -10.47 1.16 -16.19
N GLU A 266 -11.62 1.67 -15.74
CA GLU A 266 -12.75 2.09 -16.57
C GLU A 266 -12.78 3.62 -16.79
N TRP A 267 -11.81 4.37 -16.24
CA TRP A 267 -11.76 5.84 -16.37
C TRP A 267 -11.22 6.33 -17.71
N GLY A 268 -10.95 5.42 -18.65
CA GLY A 268 -10.45 5.77 -19.99
C GLY A 268 -8.98 6.17 -20.05
N LEU A 269 -8.23 5.96 -18.98
CA LEU A 269 -6.80 6.26 -18.93
C LEU A 269 -5.99 5.23 -19.71
N ASN A 270 -4.89 5.66 -20.35
CA ASN A 270 -3.97 4.73 -20.99
C ASN A 270 -3.26 3.86 -19.95
N LEU A 271 -3.30 2.54 -20.18
CA LEU A 271 -2.71 1.55 -19.29
C LEU A 271 -1.58 0.77 -19.97
N HIS A 272 -0.58 0.39 -19.17
CA HIS A 272 0.45 -0.59 -19.50
C HIS A 272 0.47 -1.66 -18.42
N GLU A 273 0.15 -2.92 -18.75
CA GLU A 273 0.11 -4.06 -17.81
C GLU A 273 -0.66 -3.75 -16.49
N ASN A 274 -1.83 -3.13 -16.59
CA ASN A 274 -2.65 -2.67 -15.46
C ASN A 274 -2.01 -1.57 -14.59
N LEU A 275 -1.11 -0.78 -15.14
CA LEU A 275 -0.57 0.43 -14.52
C LEU A 275 -0.90 1.64 -15.39
N ILE A 276 -1.14 2.79 -14.78
CA ILE A 276 -1.49 4.01 -15.50
C ILE A 276 -0.24 4.61 -16.13
N THR A 277 -0.24 4.78 -17.45
CA THR A 277 0.89 5.45 -18.14
C THR A 277 0.88 6.94 -17.86
N VAL A 278 2.06 7.49 -17.58
CA VAL A 278 2.24 8.92 -17.31
C VAL A 278 3.46 9.45 -18.07
N ASP A 279 3.49 10.76 -18.31
CA ASP A 279 4.73 11.43 -18.67
C ASP A 279 5.62 11.65 -17.44
N THR A 280 6.93 11.67 -17.61
CA THR A 280 7.88 11.78 -16.49
C THR A 280 8.23 13.22 -16.11
N GLU A 281 7.72 14.21 -16.83
CA GLU A 281 7.91 15.63 -16.51
C GLU A 281 6.90 16.11 -15.47
N ARG A 282 5.65 15.60 -15.55
CA ARG A 282 4.50 16.11 -14.80
C ARG A 282 3.77 15.03 -14.01
N PHE A 283 3.99 13.76 -14.35
CA PHE A 283 3.20 12.62 -13.88
C PHE A 283 1.71 12.74 -14.22
N GLU A 284 1.41 13.45 -15.30
CA GLU A 284 0.07 13.57 -15.85
C GLU A 284 -0.26 12.33 -16.71
N THR A 285 -1.51 11.89 -16.66
CA THR A 285 -1.99 10.74 -17.44
C THR A 285 -2.36 11.16 -18.87
N SER A 286 -2.98 10.26 -19.64
CA SER A 286 -3.56 10.59 -20.94
C SER A 286 -4.70 11.62 -20.87
N GLU A 287 -5.29 11.81 -19.67
CA GLU A 287 -6.37 12.78 -19.42
C GLU A 287 -5.81 13.99 -18.67
N PRO A 288 -5.80 15.20 -19.30
CA PRO A 288 -5.29 16.40 -18.67
C PRO A 288 -5.99 16.70 -17.32
N GLY A 289 -5.22 17.01 -16.28
CA GLY A 289 -5.73 17.25 -14.93
C GLY A 289 -5.90 15.99 -14.08
N ILE A 290 -5.63 14.80 -14.63
CA ILE A 290 -5.54 13.56 -13.87
C ILE A 290 -4.07 13.14 -13.83
N PHE A 291 -3.55 12.97 -12.62
CA PHE A 291 -2.18 12.56 -12.34
C PHE A 291 -2.14 11.17 -11.73
N ALA A 292 -1.03 10.44 -11.91
CA ALA A 292 -0.83 9.17 -11.22
C ALA A 292 0.58 9.08 -10.66
N ILE A 293 0.69 8.75 -9.36
CA ILE A 293 1.94 8.69 -8.61
C ILE A 293 2.04 7.41 -7.75
N GLY A 294 3.25 7.00 -7.41
CA GLY A 294 3.51 5.79 -6.65
C GLY A 294 3.37 4.53 -7.53
N ASP A 295 3.09 3.39 -6.89
CA ASP A 295 3.14 2.08 -7.55
C ASP A 295 2.06 1.85 -8.62
N ILE A 296 1.05 2.73 -8.68
CA ILE A 296 -0.06 2.67 -9.64
C ILE A 296 0.37 3.12 -11.04
N ASN A 297 1.40 3.94 -11.17
CA ASN A 297 1.84 4.48 -12.44
C ASN A 297 2.90 3.62 -13.13
N TRP A 298 3.04 3.84 -14.43
CA TRP A 298 4.07 3.25 -15.26
C TRP A 298 4.71 4.29 -16.17
N TYR A 299 6.03 4.21 -16.27
CA TYR A 299 6.88 4.91 -17.25
C TYR A 299 8.19 4.12 -17.43
N PRO A 300 8.94 4.28 -18.52
CA PRO A 300 10.22 3.61 -18.70
C PRO A 300 11.20 3.88 -17.56
N GLY A 301 11.72 2.83 -16.94
CA GLY A 301 12.62 2.93 -15.78
C GLY A 301 11.93 3.07 -14.44
N LYS A 302 10.60 2.88 -14.34
CA LYS A 302 9.86 2.92 -13.08
C LYS A 302 10.39 1.90 -12.08
N LEU A 303 10.74 2.38 -10.90
CA LEU A 303 11.00 1.58 -9.70
C LEU A 303 9.82 1.74 -8.72
N LYS A 304 9.26 0.62 -8.26
CA LYS A 304 8.19 0.61 -7.27
C LYS A 304 8.76 0.77 -5.86
N LEU A 305 9.28 1.96 -5.59
CA LEU A 305 9.84 2.37 -4.30
C LEU A 305 9.03 3.56 -3.75
N ILE A 306 8.92 3.64 -2.44
CA ILE A 306 8.27 4.78 -1.76
C ILE A 306 8.96 6.09 -2.15
N LEU A 307 10.30 6.07 -2.20
CA LEU A 307 11.13 7.20 -2.65
C LEU A 307 10.72 7.72 -4.04
N SER A 308 10.46 6.81 -5.00
CA SER A 308 10.02 7.21 -6.35
C SER A 308 8.69 7.96 -6.28
N GLY A 309 7.74 7.45 -5.49
CA GLY A 309 6.45 8.10 -5.28
C GLY A 309 6.56 9.50 -4.67
N PHE A 310 7.53 9.73 -3.79
CA PHE A 310 7.79 11.07 -3.23
C PHE A 310 8.31 12.05 -4.28
N HIS A 311 9.26 11.62 -5.11
CA HIS A 311 9.74 12.44 -6.23
C HIS A 311 8.62 12.76 -7.23
N GLU A 312 7.82 11.77 -7.57
CA GLU A 312 6.67 11.92 -8.47
C GLU A 312 5.66 12.94 -7.93
N ALA A 313 5.35 12.91 -6.62
CA ALA A 313 4.47 13.87 -5.97
C ALA A 313 4.99 15.30 -6.07
N ALA A 314 6.31 15.52 -5.94
CA ALA A 314 6.91 16.82 -6.04
C ALA A 314 6.76 17.42 -7.45
N LEU A 315 7.01 16.66 -8.52
CA LEU A 315 6.85 17.14 -9.90
C LEU A 315 5.36 17.32 -10.26
N MET A 316 4.51 16.38 -9.85
CA MET A 316 3.07 16.46 -10.04
C MET A 316 2.48 17.75 -9.46
N SER A 317 2.87 18.14 -8.25
CA SER A 317 2.34 19.35 -7.59
C SER A 317 2.61 20.62 -8.37
N GLN A 318 3.80 20.73 -8.99
CA GLN A 318 4.19 21.85 -9.85
C GLN A 318 3.32 21.93 -11.13
N ALA A 319 2.97 20.77 -11.69
CA ALA A 319 2.07 20.69 -12.84
C ALA A 319 0.61 21.02 -12.44
N ALA A 320 0.13 20.46 -11.35
CA ALA A 320 -1.21 20.71 -10.80
C ALA A 320 -1.46 22.20 -10.51
N TYR A 321 -0.44 22.93 -10.03
CA TYR A 321 -0.54 24.36 -9.75
C TYR A 321 -0.99 25.16 -10.98
N ARG A 322 -0.50 24.83 -12.16
CA ARG A 322 -0.83 25.53 -13.41
C ARG A 322 -2.30 25.36 -13.80
N ILE A 323 -2.90 24.23 -13.41
CA ILE A 323 -4.32 23.93 -13.66
C ILE A 323 -5.20 24.60 -12.60
N VAL A 324 -4.81 24.49 -11.32
CA VAL A 324 -5.58 25.02 -10.21
C VAL A 324 -5.60 26.56 -10.21
N TYR A 325 -4.48 27.17 -10.63
CA TYR A 325 -4.31 28.63 -10.68
C TYR A 325 -3.90 29.09 -12.09
N PRO A 326 -4.79 29.01 -13.08
CA PRO A 326 -4.46 29.39 -14.46
C PRO A 326 -4.03 30.85 -14.53
N GLY A 327 -2.95 31.11 -15.24
CA GLY A 327 -2.36 32.45 -15.41
C GLY A 327 -1.53 32.96 -14.24
N LYS A 328 -1.49 32.27 -13.09
CA LYS A 328 -0.58 32.65 -12.01
C LYS A 328 0.81 32.05 -12.23
N LYS A 329 1.85 32.87 -12.06
CA LYS A 329 3.23 32.38 -12.12
C LYS A 329 3.55 31.65 -10.83
N LEU A 330 3.97 30.40 -10.94
CA LEU A 330 4.53 29.67 -9.82
C LEU A 330 5.95 30.18 -9.58
N LEU A 331 6.19 30.73 -8.40
CA LEU A 331 7.54 31.11 -7.94
C LEU A 331 8.10 29.95 -7.14
N PHE A 332 9.15 29.32 -7.68
CA PHE A 332 9.85 28.30 -6.93
C PHE A 332 10.48 28.94 -5.68
N GLN A 333 10.20 28.39 -4.52
CA GLN A 333 10.73 28.83 -3.25
C GLN A 333 11.24 27.63 -2.47
N TYR A 334 12.46 27.75 -1.95
CA TYR A 334 12.99 26.75 -1.02
C TYR A 334 12.21 26.76 0.30
N THR A 335 11.91 25.59 0.84
CA THR A 335 11.16 25.45 2.10
C THR A 335 11.83 26.18 3.26
N THR A 336 13.16 26.20 3.29
CA THR A 336 13.97 26.89 4.30
C THR A 336 13.80 28.42 4.32
N SER A 337 13.36 29.02 3.20
CA SER A 337 13.15 30.46 3.06
C SER A 337 11.67 30.85 2.92
N SER A 338 10.76 29.89 3.03
CA SER A 338 9.32 30.12 2.93
C SER A 338 8.73 30.57 4.26
N SER A 339 8.51 31.87 4.43
CA SER A 339 7.86 32.43 5.63
C SER A 339 6.41 31.93 5.79
N SER A 340 5.70 31.68 4.68
CA SER A 340 4.35 31.09 4.72
C SER A 340 4.38 29.65 5.28
N LEU A 341 5.34 28.84 4.87
CA LEU A 341 5.52 27.49 5.39
C LEU A 341 5.93 27.52 6.87
N GLN A 342 6.91 28.36 7.24
CA GLN A 342 7.34 28.51 8.63
C GLN A 342 6.17 28.87 9.55
N LYS A 343 5.29 29.77 9.10
CA LYS A 343 4.06 30.12 9.82
C LYS A 343 3.09 28.94 9.94
N LYS A 344 2.87 28.16 8.86
CA LYS A 344 2.03 26.94 8.89
C LYS A 344 2.61 25.90 9.87
N LEU A 345 3.93 25.77 9.93
CA LEU A 345 4.63 24.83 10.81
C LEU A 345 4.76 25.35 12.25
N GLY A 346 4.41 26.62 12.53
CA GLY A 346 4.56 27.21 13.86
C GLY A 346 6.01 27.40 14.33
N VAL A 347 6.93 27.60 13.40
CA VAL A 347 8.40 27.76 13.67
C VAL A 347 8.91 29.16 13.31
N SER A 348 8.04 30.11 13.09
CA SER A 348 8.36 31.55 12.82
C SER A 348 8.10 32.41 14.04
#